data_0198c63b8805b83a08bad8c873c4b513
#
_entry.id   0198c63b8805b83a08bad8c873c4b513
#
_cell.length_a   1.000
_cell.length_b   1.000
_cell.length_c   1.000
_cell.angle_alpha   90.00
_cell.angle_beta   90.00
_cell.angle_gamma   90.00
#
_symmetry.space_group_name_H-M   'P 1'
#
loop_
_entity.id
_entity.type
_entity.pdbx_description
1 polymer ?
#
loop_
_entity_poly.entity_id
_entity_poly.type
_entity_poly.pdbx_seq_one_letter_code
_entity_poly.pdbx_strand_id
1 'polypeptide(L)'
;MTDRITIKDLEVQFHVGVPDEERAEPQELLITIEMTHDLIPSGASDNLEQTIDYYTVCQAVKALGQARRWKLLEALADDICKLVLEEFKPNIVRVMIKKFILPDTRWVSIEMSRS
;
A
#
# COMPACT_ATOMS: atom_id res chain seq x y z
N MET A 1 -19.20 -3.38 -8.80
CA MET A 1 -18.63 -4.47 -8.02
C MET A 1 -18.18 -3.97 -6.68
N THR A 2 -18.56 -4.67 -5.60
CA THR A 2 -18.29 -4.22 -4.22
C THR A 2 -17.35 -5.18 -3.45
N ASP A 3 -16.99 -6.32 -4.04
CA ASP A 3 -16.08 -7.25 -3.39
C ASP A 3 -14.69 -6.65 -3.34
N ARG A 4 -14.00 -6.82 -2.21
CA ARG A 4 -12.64 -6.30 -2.06
C ARG A 4 -11.84 -7.10 -1.06
N ILE A 5 -10.53 -7.04 -1.24
CA ILE A 5 -9.55 -7.57 -0.30
C ILE A 5 -8.89 -6.36 0.34
N THR A 6 -8.82 -6.33 1.66
CA THR A 6 -8.21 -5.22 2.40
C THR A 6 -7.02 -5.73 3.21
N ILE A 7 -5.88 -5.09 3.01
CA ILE A 7 -4.71 -5.22 3.88
C ILE A 7 -4.71 -3.97 4.74
N LYS A 8 -4.96 -4.13 6.04
CA LYS A 8 -5.11 -2.98 6.94
C LYS A 8 -3.86 -2.78 7.77
N ASP A 9 -3.35 -1.54 7.75
CA ASP A 9 -2.25 -1.10 8.60
C ASP A 9 -1.01 -2.01 8.50
N LEU A 10 -0.58 -2.31 7.28
CA LEU A 10 0.69 -2.98 7.06
C LEU A 10 1.81 -2.11 7.60
N GLU A 11 2.55 -2.65 8.57
CA GLU A 11 3.65 -1.94 9.22
C GLU A 11 4.92 -2.05 8.37
N VAL A 12 5.51 -0.92 8.02
CA VAL A 12 6.76 -0.85 7.27
C VAL A 12 7.70 0.18 7.88
N GLN A 13 8.99 0.03 7.61
CA GLN A 13 10.03 1.00 7.98
C GLN A 13 10.63 1.54 6.68
N PHE A 14 10.16 2.71 6.26
CA PHE A 14 10.56 3.31 4.98
C PHE A 14 11.24 4.66 5.20
N HIS A 15 12.13 5.00 4.27
CA HIS A 15 12.78 6.33 4.23
C HIS A 15 11.88 7.28 3.45
N VAL A 16 11.20 8.17 4.16
CA VAL A 16 10.30 9.17 3.57
C VAL A 16 10.37 10.47 4.36
N GLY A 17 10.46 11.58 3.67
CA GLY A 17 10.50 12.90 4.30
C GLY A 17 11.09 13.94 3.39
N VAL A 18 10.55 15.17 3.44
CA VAL A 18 11.03 16.28 2.63
C VAL A 18 12.44 16.71 3.07
N PRO A 19 12.72 16.95 4.37
CA PRO A 19 14.09 17.25 4.78
C PRO A 19 15.00 16.03 4.62
N ASP A 20 16.23 16.27 4.22
CA ASP A 20 17.21 15.20 4.02
C ASP A 20 17.45 14.40 5.30
N GLU A 21 17.52 15.07 6.44
CA GLU A 21 17.76 14.42 7.73
C GLU A 21 16.59 13.53 8.16
N GLU A 22 15.35 13.87 7.84
CA GLU A 22 14.19 13.01 8.09
C GLU A 22 14.25 11.77 7.22
N ARG A 23 14.56 11.96 5.94
CA ARG A 23 14.60 10.86 4.96
C ARG A 23 15.79 9.93 5.16
N ALA A 24 16.84 10.39 5.83
CA ALA A 24 18.04 9.60 6.06
C ALA A 24 17.81 8.40 6.96
N GLU A 25 16.82 8.48 7.86
CA GLU A 25 16.48 7.41 8.78
C GLU A 25 15.14 6.78 8.38
N PRO A 26 14.99 5.46 8.54
CA PRO A 26 13.69 4.83 8.30
C PRO A 26 12.70 5.22 9.39
N GLN A 27 11.43 5.34 9.02
CA GLN A 27 10.39 5.60 9.99
C GLN A 27 9.21 4.67 9.76
N GLU A 28 8.45 4.42 10.82
CA GLU A 28 7.27 3.59 10.74
C GLU A 28 6.15 4.28 9.97
N LEU A 29 5.61 3.55 9.02
CA LEU A 29 4.36 3.90 8.33
C LEU A 29 3.40 2.74 8.47
N LEU A 30 2.11 3.06 8.50
CA LEU A 30 1.04 2.06 8.41
C LEU A 30 0.33 2.24 7.07
N ILE A 31 0.33 1.19 6.26
CA ILE A 31 -0.20 1.24 4.90
C ILE A 31 -1.43 0.35 4.81
N THR A 32 -2.56 0.93 4.41
CA THR A 32 -3.78 0.18 4.13
C THR A 32 -3.98 0.13 2.63
N ILE A 33 -4.22 -1.07 2.11
CA ILE A 33 -4.42 -1.30 0.68
C ILE A 33 -5.75 -2.02 0.50
N GLU A 34 -6.68 -1.38 -0.22
CA GLU A 34 -7.96 -1.98 -0.57
C GLU A 34 -7.94 -2.30 -2.06
N MET A 35 -8.24 -3.54 -2.41
CA MET A 35 -8.24 -4.01 -3.79
C MET A 35 -9.63 -4.51 -4.15
N THR A 36 -10.31 -3.79 -5.05
CA THR A 36 -11.61 -4.19 -5.56
C THR A 36 -11.41 -5.27 -6.62
N HIS A 37 -12.00 -6.43 -6.40
CA HIS A 37 -11.81 -7.59 -7.26
C HIS A 37 -13.04 -8.49 -7.15
N ASP A 38 -13.41 -9.16 -8.23
CA ASP A 38 -14.52 -10.10 -8.20
C ASP A 38 -14.09 -11.37 -7.44
N LEU A 39 -14.68 -11.60 -6.29
CA LEU A 39 -14.34 -12.74 -5.44
C LEU A 39 -15.28 -13.95 -5.64
N ILE A 40 -16.21 -13.88 -6.59
CA ILE A 40 -17.11 -14.99 -6.88
C ILE A 40 -16.34 -16.24 -7.35
N PRO A 41 -15.43 -16.13 -8.33
CA PRO A 41 -14.70 -17.33 -8.78
C PRO A 41 -13.89 -18.00 -7.67
N SER A 42 -13.14 -17.24 -6.89
CA SER A 42 -12.33 -17.82 -5.82
C SER A 42 -13.17 -18.35 -4.67
N GLY A 43 -14.29 -17.69 -4.37
CA GLY A 43 -15.23 -18.17 -3.36
C GLY A 43 -15.86 -19.50 -3.73
N ALA A 44 -16.11 -19.74 -5.01
CA ALA A 44 -16.69 -20.99 -5.49
C ALA A 44 -15.67 -22.12 -5.62
N SER A 45 -14.43 -21.80 -6.02
CA SER A 45 -13.41 -22.81 -6.37
C SER A 45 -12.43 -23.11 -5.25
N ASP A 46 -12.25 -22.19 -4.32
CA ASP A 46 -11.19 -22.25 -3.29
C ASP A 46 -9.80 -22.35 -3.93
N ASN A 47 -9.61 -21.71 -5.08
CA ASN A 47 -8.37 -21.75 -5.86
C ASN A 47 -7.67 -20.40 -5.81
N LEU A 48 -6.44 -20.36 -5.29
CA LEU A 48 -5.63 -19.16 -5.19
C LEU A 48 -5.40 -18.49 -6.54
N GLU A 49 -5.32 -19.24 -7.62
CA GLU A 49 -5.10 -18.69 -8.96
C GLU A 49 -6.24 -17.79 -9.44
N GLN A 50 -7.42 -17.87 -8.81
CA GLN A 50 -8.59 -17.08 -9.19
C GLN A 50 -8.78 -15.83 -8.33
N THR A 51 -7.81 -15.50 -7.49
CA THR A 51 -7.87 -14.34 -6.62
C THR A 51 -6.54 -13.57 -6.61
N ILE A 52 -6.46 -12.56 -5.75
CA ILE A 52 -5.23 -11.83 -5.51
C ILE A 52 -4.60 -12.40 -4.23
N ASP A 53 -3.35 -12.82 -4.33
CA ASP A 53 -2.58 -13.31 -3.19
C ASP A 53 -2.08 -12.11 -2.38
N TYR A 54 -2.77 -11.78 -1.30
CA TYR A 54 -2.43 -10.63 -0.47
C TYR A 54 -1.07 -10.78 0.23
N TYR A 55 -0.62 -12.01 0.48
CA TYR A 55 0.72 -12.22 1.02
C TYR A 55 1.78 -11.70 0.06
N THR A 56 1.64 -12.03 -1.22
CA THR A 56 2.56 -11.57 -2.27
C THR A 56 2.47 -10.05 -2.46
N VAL A 57 1.27 -9.48 -2.33
CA VAL A 57 1.10 -8.02 -2.36
C VAL A 57 1.93 -7.37 -1.24
N CYS A 58 1.82 -7.88 -0.02
CA CYS A 58 2.59 -7.35 1.11
C CYS A 58 4.09 -7.44 0.87
N GLN A 59 4.57 -8.57 0.33
CA GLN A 59 5.99 -8.74 0.03
C GLN A 59 6.48 -7.76 -1.03
N ALA A 60 5.68 -7.54 -2.08
CA ALA A 60 6.02 -6.60 -3.15
C ALA A 60 6.09 -5.16 -2.64
N VAL A 61 5.13 -4.76 -1.79
CA VAL A 61 5.12 -3.42 -1.20
C VAL A 61 6.32 -3.21 -0.29
N LYS A 62 6.66 -4.19 0.55
CA LYS A 62 7.85 -4.10 1.41
C LYS A 62 9.14 -3.96 0.60
N ALA A 63 9.23 -4.64 -0.53
CA ALA A 63 10.40 -4.58 -1.40
C ALA A 63 10.62 -3.19 -2.00
N LEU A 64 9.56 -2.42 -2.23
CA LEU A 64 9.68 -1.04 -2.73
C LEU A 64 10.56 -0.19 -1.80
N GLY A 65 10.38 -0.32 -0.49
CA GLY A 65 11.12 0.47 0.49
C GLY A 65 12.61 0.15 0.55
N GLN A 66 13.03 -1.00 0.05
CA GLN A 66 14.43 -1.37 -0.04
C GLN A 66 15.11 -0.78 -1.27
N ALA A 67 14.31 -0.49 -2.31
CA ALA A 67 14.82 -0.01 -3.58
C ALA A 67 14.77 1.52 -3.71
N ARG A 68 13.99 2.21 -2.90
CA ARG A 68 13.73 3.62 -3.09
C ARG A 68 13.49 4.36 -1.78
N ARG A 69 13.76 5.69 -1.82
CA ARG A 69 13.43 6.67 -0.78
C ARG A 69 12.51 7.74 -1.41
N TRP A 70 11.60 8.29 -0.62
CA TRP A 70 10.60 9.25 -1.11
C TRP A 70 10.64 10.54 -0.30
N LYS A 71 10.37 11.66 -0.97
CA LYS A 71 10.16 12.93 -0.28
C LYS A 71 8.71 13.08 0.20
N LEU A 72 7.77 12.63 -0.61
CA LEU A 72 6.34 12.83 -0.37
C LEU A 72 5.62 11.49 -0.21
N LEU A 73 4.65 11.45 0.72
CA LEU A 73 3.77 10.29 0.87
C LEU A 73 2.98 10.02 -0.41
N GLU A 74 2.60 11.06 -1.15
CA GLU A 74 1.88 10.93 -2.41
C GLU A 74 2.68 10.15 -3.45
N ALA A 75 3.98 10.39 -3.52
CA ALA A 75 4.85 9.66 -4.45
C ALA A 75 4.96 8.19 -4.07
N LEU A 76 5.05 7.89 -2.79
CA LEU A 76 5.03 6.51 -2.30
C LEU A 76 3.70 5.84 -2.62
N ALA A 77 2.58 6.52 -2.33
CA ALA A 77 1.25 5.97 -2.61
C ALA A 77 1.06 5.71 -4.11
N ASP A 78 1.53 6.61 -4.96
CA ASP A 78 1.46 6.44 -6.41
C ASP A 78 2.26 5.22 -6.86
N ASP A 79 3.46 5.04 -6.34
CA ASP A 79 4.28 3.85 -6.64
C ASP A 79 3.59 2.56 -6.20
N ILE A 80 2.94 2.55 -5.02
CA ILE A 80 2.20 1.38 -4.54
C ILE A 80 1.01 1.10 -5.46
N CYS A 81 0.24 2.13 -5.83
CA CYS A 81 -0.89 1.96 -6.74
C CYS A 81 -0.45 1.36 -8.07
N LYS A 82 0.63 1.88 -8.66
CA LYS A 82 1.17 1.37 -9.93
C LYS A 82 1.60 -0.08 -9.81
N LEU A 83 2.33 -0.41 -8.75
CA LEU A 83 2.78 -1.77 -8.49
C LEU A 83 1.61 -2.74 -8.42
N VAL A 84 0.60 -2.40 -7.63
CA VAL A 84 -0.55 -3.28 -7.40
C VAL A 84 -1.37 -3.44 -8.68
N LEU A 85 -1.62 -2.35 -9.40
CA LEU A 85 -2.38 -2.41 -10.65
C LEU A 85 -1.65 -3.24 -11.72
N GLU A 86 -0.34 -3.07 -11.84
CA GLU A 86 0.44 -3.76 -12.87
C GLU A 86 0.62 -5.24 -12.58
N GLU A 87 0.91 -5.61 -11.34
CA GLU A 87 1.25 -6.98 -10.98
C GLU A 87 0.08 -7.83 -10.55
N PHE A 88 -0.93 -7.22 -9.90
CA PHE A 88 -2.04 -7.97 -9.31
C PHE A 88 -3.38 -7.68 -9.97
N LYS A 89 -3.48 -6.59 -10.70
CA LYS A 89 -4.61 -6.25 -11.59
C LYS A 89 -5.98 -6.24 -10.93
N PRO A 90 -6.15 -5.61 -9.74
CA PRO A 90 -7.50 -5.36 -9.24
C PRO A 90 -8.22 -4.37 -10.16
N ASN A 91 -9.54 -4.28 -10.04
CA ASN A 91 -10.28 -3.27 -10.78
C ASN A 91 -9.97 -1.86 -10.29
N ILE A 92 -9.87 -1.70 -8.97
CA ILE A 92 -9.52 -0.45 -8.31
C ILE A 92 -8.58 -0.78 -7.15
N VAL A 93 -7.56 0.02 -6.96
CA VAL A 93 -6.72 -0.01 -5.76
C VAL A 93 -6.88 1.31 -5.02
N ARG A 94 -7.05 1.23 -3.70
CA ARG A 94 -7.06 2.39 -2.82
C ARG A 94 -5.97 2.21 -1.77
N VAL A 95 -5.12 3.22 -1.65
CA VAL A 95 -3.99 3.19 -0.73
C VAL A 95 -4.13 4.32 0.28
N MET A 96 -4.00 4.01 1.56
CA MET A 96 -3.92 5.00 2.63
C MET A 96 -2.63 4.79 3.39
N ILE A 97 -1.89 5.87 3.64
CA ILE A 97 -0.63 5.83 4.37
C ILE A 97 -0.72 6.76 5.57
N LYS A 98 -0.43 6.21 6.76
CA LYS A 98 -0.35 6.95 8.01
C LYS A 98 1.11 7.17 8.37
N LYS A 99 1.43 8.39 8.76
CA LYS A 99 2.77 8.82 9.17
C LYS A 99 2.67 9.52 10.53
N PHE A 100 3.65 9.27 11.41
CA PHE A 100 3.58 9.68 12.82
C PHE A 100 4.67 10.70 13.16
N ILE A 101 4.72 11.79 12.41
CA ILE A 101 5.84 12.75 12.48
C ILE A 101 5.52 14.00 13.32
N LEU A 102 4.24 14.40 13.42
CA LEU A 102 3.88 15.62 14.12
C LEU A 102 3.45 15.33 15.55
N PRO A 103 4.02 16.03 16.55
CA PRO A 103 3.78 15.69 17.96
C PRO A 103 2.37 15.96 18.44
N ASP A 104 1.64 16.88 17.82
CA ASP A 104 0.30 17.28 18.23
C ASP A 104 -0.81 16.53 17.48
N THR A 105 -0.48 15.58 16.65
CA THR A 105 -1.43 14.76 15.89
C THR A 105 -1.23 13.29 16.18
N ARG A 106 -2.26 12.49 16.02
CA ARG A 106 -2.12 11.02 16.09
C ARG A 106 -1.35 10.51 14.90
N TRP A 107 -1.71 10.98 13.74
CA TRP A 107 -1.00 10.71 12.47
C TRP A 107 -1.40 11.75 11.43
N VAL A 108 -0.59 11.84 10.41
CA VAL A 108 -0.95 12.48 9.15
C VAL A 108 -1.18 11.36 8.15
N SER A 109 -2.19 11.47 7.32
CA SER A 109 -2.45 10.44 6.32
C SER A 109 -2.79 11.04 4.97
N ILE A 110 -2.52 10.26 3.93
CA ILE A 110 -3.01 10.54 2.58
C ILE A 110 -3.76 9.31 2.07
N GLU A 111 -4.68 9.53 1.17
CA GLU A 111 -5.41 8.47 0.49
C GLU A 111 -5.40 8.72 -1.01
N MET A 112 -5.33 7.63 -1.77
CA MET A 112 -5.25 7.70 -3.22
C MET A 112 -5.95 6.48 -3.81
N SER A 113 -6.80 6.69 -4.82
CA SER A 113 -7.45 5.61 -5.57
C SER A 113 -7.05 5.68 -7.03
N ARG A 114 -6.79 4.53 -7.63
CA ARG A 114 -6.43 4.41 -9.05
C ARG A 114 -7.08 3.16 -9.65
N SER A 115 -7.28 3.20 -10.95
CA SER A 115 -7.85 2.09 -11.69
C SER A 115 -7.11 1.85 -13.01
#